data_72b973db8c2c45cef6a46dd03f6490a3
#
_entry.id   72b973db8c2c45cef6a46dd03f6490a3
#
_cell.length_a   1.000
_cell.length_b   1.000
_cell.length_c   1.000
_cell.angle_alpha   90.00
_cell.angle_beta   90.00
_cell.angle_gamma   90.00
#
_symmetry.space_group_name_H-M   'P 1'
#
loop_
_entity.id
_entity.type
_entity.pdbx_description
1 polymer ?
#
loop_
_entity_poly.entity_id
_entity_poly.type
_entity_poly.pdbx_seq_one_letter_code
_entity_poly.pdbx_strand_id
1 'polypeptide(L)'
;MGKHAMTFAVVWGSMALSAAPLMTPWGEKVTSENCWRDYPRPQMVRDNWTCLNGDWDWQVTSVTNTPGRPEAWAGKIRVPFAIESALSGVERKLEPDEFLWYTRTIDCAPAPGKRILLHFEAVDFRAMVFVGHREVTDVPHEGGQLPFTLDITDYVKPGANELTVCVWDPTDDFINSRGKQSLVPHGCFYTRSSGIVGSVWMETVPEQHIRSYKVYTDIDKGTVRFEFDKVEGAGEVKVTTDLPNNFTCWTPENPQLYSFTATYGEDVVKGYFGMRKFEKRKDANGVLRFFLNNKPVFLLGTLDQGWWPDGLLTPPSEEAMAFDIQTLKDCGYNMMRKHIKVEPRRYYYLCDKLGLLLIQDLPSGTDSWKDPILADTVKRYQLQRAEMKGMMDMLFNSPAIVMWNPYNEGWSQPGEFLTHAMLDFTRRYDATRLVNGPSGCWDWEGGELLPFGWSKRVKTAHKPAGECEAADTVDYHLYRGPTMFPVNDRRISFLGEFGGLGHPVTGHLWREAKENWGYGGIEDTKTRGGLAQTYAKLMDEVGALAEKGLGGAVYTQTTDVEIEINGLLTYDRKVLKFDPAALKAVHARVFQRAAAAAGRP
;
A
#
# COMPACT_ATOMS: atom_id res chain seq x y z
N MET A 1 -11.76 59.31 -52.46
CA MET A 1 -10.60 59.24 -51.58
C MET A 1 -11.08 58.80 -50.19
N GLY A 2 -11.08 57.51 -49.92
CA GLY A 2 -11.48 56.96 -48.66
C GLY A 2 -10.26 56.24 -48.02
N LYS A 3 -9.82 56.74 -46.89
CA LYS A 3 -8.73 56.14 -46.12
C LYS A 3 -9.30 55.03 -45.23
N HIS A 4 -8.93 53.79 -45.48
CA HIS A 4 -9.15 52.67 -44.54
C HIS A 4 -8.02 52.64 -43.50
N ALA A 5 -8.35 52.87 -42.23
CA ALA A 5 -7.47 52.63 -41.14
C ALA A 5 -7.60 51.17 -40.71
N MET A 6 -6.51 50.40 -40.80
CA MET A 6 -6.38 49.05 -40.23
C MET A 6 -5.98 49.18 -38.75
N THR A 7 -6.89 48.76 -37.85
CA THR A 7 -6.61 48.66 -36.43
C THR A 7 -6.04 47.27 -36.16
N PHE A 8 -4.77 47.18 -35.78
CA PHE A 8 -4.17 45.94 -35.27
C PHE A 8 -4.58 45.76 -33.81
N ALA A 9 -5.39 44.75 -33.52
CA ALA A 9 -5.64 44.30 -32.13
C ALA A 9 -4.47 43.40 -31.69
N VAL A 10 -3.68 43.87 -30.72
CA VAL A 10 -2.68 43.06 -30.05
C VAL A 10 -3.41 42.23 -29.02
N VAL A 11 -3.56 40.95 -29.28
CA VAL A 11 -4.06 39.97 -28.29
C VAL A 11 -2.91 39.65 -27.37
N TRP A 12 -2.94 40.20 -26.16
CA TRP A 12 -2.11 39.76 -25.06
C TRP A 12 -2.66 38.42 -24.56
N GLY A 13 -2.08 37.31 -25.01
CA GLY A 13 -2.28 36.02 -24.37
C GLY A 13 -1.65 36.06 -22.98
N SER A 14 -2.48 36.12 -21.92
CA SER A 14 -2.02 35.85 -20.58
C SER A 14 -1.59 34.39 -20.53
N MET A 15 -0.29 34.10 -20.63
CA MET A 15 0.26 32.84 -20.15
C MET A 15 -0.04 32.79 -18.65
N ALA A 16 -1.01 32.01 -18.24
CA ALA A 16 -1.14 31.58 -16.87
C ALA A 16 0.16 30.82 -16.56
N LEU A 17 1.02 31.41 -15.74
CA LEU A 17 2.13 30.69 -15.11
C LEU A 17 1.48 29.53 -14.35
N SER A 18 1.61 28.32 -14.87
CA SER A 18 1.31 27.11 -14.09
C SER A 18 2.18 27.19 -12.84
N ALA A 19 1.56 27.20 -11.67
CA ALA A 19 2.31 27.09 -10.43
C ALA A 19 3.18 25.83 -10.52
N ALA A 20 4.43 25.91 -10.05
CA ALA A 20 5.31 24.77 -10.01
C ALA A 20 4.62 23.62 -9.24
N PRO A 21 4.77 22.35 -9.66
CA PRO A 21 4.15 21.23 -8.97
C PRO A 21 4.58 21.19 -7.49
N LEU A 22 3.66 20.82 -6.62
CA LEU A 22 3.93 20.68 -5.20
C LEU A 22 4.94 19.52 -5.01
N MET A 23 6.06 19.81 -4.32
CA MET A 23 7.17 18.87 -4.14
C MET A 23 7.46 18.63 -2.65
N THR A 24 7.82 17.40 -2.32
CA THR A 24 8.37 17.08 -1.01
C THR A 24 9.86 17.49 -0.91
N PRO A 25 10.42 17.68 0.31
CA PRO A 25 11.86 17.95 0.47
C PRO A 25 12.79 16.87 -0.09
N TRP A 26 12.30 15.67 -0.24
CA TRP A 26 13.04 14.54 -0.84
C TRP A 26 12.90 14.53 -2.36
N GLY A 27 11.70 14.75 -2.89
CA GLY A 27 11.47 14.82 -4.33
C GLY A 27 12.29 15.90 -5.02
N GLU A 28 12.49 17.06 -4.36
CA GLU A 28 13.36 18.14 -4.83
C GLU A 28 14.83 17.68 -5.08
N LYS A 29 15.25 16.55 -4.51
CA LYS A 29 16.63 16.02 -4.57
C LYS A 29 16.78 14.79 -5.48
N VAL A 30 15.68 14.26 -5.99
CA VAL A 30 15.72 13.05 -6.84
C VAL A 30 16.35 13.35 -8.19
N THR A 31 17.34 12.54 -8.56
CA THR A 31 17.98 12.53 -9.87
C THR A 31 17.96 11.13 -10.45
N SER A 32 18.34 10.99 -11.73
CA SER A 32 18.44 9.66 -12.37
C SER A 32 19.53 8.78 -11.76
N GLU A 33 20.54 9.39 -11.13
CA GLU A 33 21.67 8.68 -10.53
C GLU A 33 21.35 8.19 -9.11
N ASN A 34 20.47 8.88 -8.36
CA ASN A 34 20.20 8.55 -6.96
C ASN A 34 18.85 7.89 -6.71
N CYS A 35 17.94 7.83 -7.69
CA CYS A 35 16.60 7.30 -7.48
C CYS A 35 16.63 5.79 -7.19
N TRP A 36 16.18 5.40 -6.01
CA TRP A 36 15.96 4.02 -5.58
C TRP A 36 17.15 3.08 -5.89
N ARG A 37 18.35 3.39 -5.37
CA ARG A 37 19.57 2.61 -5.58
C ARG A 37 19.77 1.46 -4.61
N ASP A 38 19.01 1.43 -3.53
CA ASP A 38 19.06 0.37 -2.54
C ASP A 38 18.48 -0.95 -3.07
N TYR A 39 18.99 -2.08 -2.54
CA TYR A 39 18.46 -3.38 -2.89
C TYR A 39 16.98 -3.52 -2.52
N PRO A 40 16.08 -3.85 -3.47
CA PRO A 40 14.63 -3.72 -3.27
C PRO A 40 14.01 -4.73 -2.31
N ARG A 41 14.66 -5.88 -2.05
CA ARG A 41 14.12 -6.98 -1.22
C ARG A 41 14.89 -7.19 0.08
N PRO A 42 14.77 -6.34 1.12
CA PRO A 42 15.56 -6.44 2.36
C PRO A 42 15.42 -7.79 3.08
N GLN A 43 14.30 -8.50 2.88
CA GLN A 43 14.07 -9.83 3.47
C GLN A 43 14.75 -10.97 2.71
N MET A 44 15.22 -10.75 1.47
CA MET A 44 15.82 -11.79 0.63
C MET A 44 16.99 -11.22 -0.17
N VAL A 45 18.08 -10.86 0.53
CA VAL A 45 19.23 -10.15 -0.05
C VAL A 45 20.19 -11.13 -0.68
N ARG A 46 20.62 -10.81 -1.91
CA ARG A 46 21.77 -11.39 -2.62
C ARG A 46 22.79 -10.31 -2.95
N ASP A 47 24.06 -10.68 -2.94
CA ASP A 47 25.16 -9.73 -3.18
C ASP A 47 25.36 -9.45 -4.68
N ASN A 48 24.99 -10.40 -5.57
CA ASN A 48 25.19 -10.28 -7.03
C ASN A 48 23.92 -9.77 -7.72
N TRP A 49 23.78 -8.44 -7.77
CA TRP A 49 22.63 -7.78 -8.38
C TRP A 49 23.02 -6.46 -9.06
N THR A 50 22.16 -5.98 -9.95
CA THR A 50 22.34 -4.72 -10.68
C THR A 50 21.03 -3.93 -10.69
N CYS A 51 21.08 -2.67 -10.23
CA CYS A 51 19.94 -1.75 -10.28
C CYS A 51 19.71 -1.26 -11.71
N LEU A 52 18.47 -1.31 -12.16
CA LEU A 52 18.06 -0.80 -13.48
C LEU A 52 17.18 0.46 -13.39
N ASN A 53 17.04 1.07 -12.23
CA ASN A 53 16.38 2.36 -12.08
C ASN A 53 17.19 3.49 -12.72
N GLY A 54 16.55 4.64 -12.96
CA GLY A 54 17.13 5.80 -13.63
C GLY A 54 16.53 6.02 -15.01
N ASP A 55 17.26 6.64 -15.92
CA ASP A 55 16.72 7.03 -17.23
C ASP A 55 16.52 5.83 -18.18
N TRP A 56 15.31 5.76 -18.73
CA TRP A 56 14.94 4.89 -19.85
C TRP A 56 14.45 5.76 -21.01
N ASP A 57 14.55 5.28 -22.24
CA ASP A 57 13.85 5.89 -23.35
C ASP A 57 12.38 5.48 -23.32
N TRP A 58 11.47 6.40 -23.69
CA TRP A 58 10.03 6.14 -23.70
C TRP A 58 9.33 6.62 -24.95
N GLN A 59 8.17 6.00 -25.25
CA GLN A 59 7.23 6.44 -26.29
C GLN A 59 5.82 5.94 -25.96
N VAL A 60 4.82 6.63 -26.45
CA VAL A 60 3.42 6.19 -26.41
C VAL A 60 2.92 5.92 -27.81
N THR A 61 2.18 4.81 -27.98
CA THR A 61 1.51 4.43 -29.22
C THR A 61 0.03 4.15 -28.96
N SER A 62 -0.84 4.37 -29.97
CA SER A 62 -2.26 4.04 -29.85
C SER A 62 -2.50 2.54 -30.01
N VAL A 63 -3.44 1.98 -29.24
CA VAL A 63 -3.89 0.57 -29.35
C VAL A 63 -4.59 0.30 -30.69
N THR A 64 -5.16 1.33 -31.34
CA THR A 64 -5.89 1.18 -32.61
C THR A 64 -5.00 1.08 -33.84
N ASN A 65 -3.78 1.58 -33.72
CA ASN A 65 -2.77 1.50 -34.79
C ASN A 65 -1.81 0.37 -34.47
N THR A 66 -2.11 -0.85 -34.89
CA THR A 66 -1.31 -2.06 -34.69
C THR A 66 -0.13 -1.87 -33.73
N PRO A 67 -0.13 -2.40 -32.52
CA PRO A 67 0.87 -2.08 -31.50
C PRO A 67 2.24 -2.62 -31.87
N GLY A 68 2.88 -1.97 -32.88
CA GLY A 68 4.26 -2.19 -33.19
C GLY A 68 5.16 -1.47 -32.18
N ARG A 69 6.31 -2.05 -31.88
CA ARG A 69 7.37 -1.33 -31.17
C ARG A 69 7.63 0.02 -31.86
N PRO A 70 7.75 1.13 -31.11
CA PRO A 70 8.03 2.43 -31.70
C PRO A 70 9.31 2.43 -32.54
N GLU A 71 9.30 3.13 -33.66
CA GLU A 71 10.52 3.34 -34.47
C GLU A 71 11.42 4.44 -33.89
N ALA A 72 10.82 5.38 -33.12
CA ALA A 72 11.53 6.49 -32.49
C ALA A 72 11.05 6.68 -31.04
N TRP A 73 11.92 7.20 -30.21
CA TRP A 73 11.69 7.46 -28.80
C TRP A 73 11.43 8.95 -28.56
N ALA A 74 10.47 9.29 -27.70
CA ALA A 74 10.09 10.67 -27.39
C ALA A 74 11.10 11.40 -26.51
N GLY A 75 11.85 10.66 -25.69
CA GLY A 75 12.81 11.24 -24.74
C GLY A 75 13.16 10.28 -23.61
N LYS A 76 13.57 10.85 -22.48
CA LYS A 76 13.88 10.10 -21.27
C LYS A 76 12.74 10.16 -20.26
N ILE A 77 12.50 9.03 -19.58
CA ILE A 77 11.63 8.91 -18.43
C ILE A 77 12.42 8.31 -17.27
N ARG A 78 12.22 8.84 -16.06
CA ARG A 78 12.91 8.31 -14.87
C ARG A 78 12.11 7.18 -14.23
N VAL A 79 12.63 5.97 -14.28
CA VAL A 79 12.10 4.79 -13.60
C VAL A 79 12.65 4.75 -12.16
N PRO A 80 11.82 4.51 -11.12
CA PRO A 80 10.49 3.88 -11.17
C PRO A 80 9.31 4.86 -10.95
N PHE A 81 9.28 5.97 -11.60
CA PHE A 81 8.19 6.94 -11.40
C PHE A 81 7.17 6.89 -12.52
N ALA A 82 5.87 6.93 -12.13
CA ALA A 82 4.75 6.94 -13.07
C ALA A 82 4.87 8.07 -14.10
N ILE A 83 4.48 7.82 -15.35
CA ILE A 83 4.59 8.81 -16.42
C ILE A 83 3.85 10.13 -16.11
N GLU A 84 2.79 10.08 -15.27
CA GLU A 84 2.02 11.24 -14.82
C GLU A 84 2.75 12.08 -13.76
N SER A 85 3.71 11.49 -13.05
CA SER A 85 4.38 12.11 -11.92
C SER A 85 5.43 13.15 -12.34
N ALA A 86 5.64 14.18 -11.50
CA ALA A 86 6.71 15.16 -11.70
C ALA A 86 8.10 14.50 -11.67
N LEU A 87 8.28 13.47 -10.83
CA LEU A 87 9.55 12.77 -10.71
C LEU A 87 9.91 11.92 -11.94
N SER A 88 8.94 11.56 -12.77
CA SER A 88 9.22 10.89 -14.05
C SER A 88 9.96 11.80 -15.03
N GLY A 89 9.78 13.14 -14.91
CA GLY A 89 10.27 14.14 -15.84
C GLY A 89 9.44 14.25 -17.12
N VAL A 90 8.26 13.60 -17.19
CA VAL A 90 7.37 13.59 -18.36
C VAL A 90 6.05 14.30 -18.08
N GLU A 91 5.39 14.01 -16.95
CA GLU A 91 4.11 14.61 -16.52
C GLU A 91 2.99 14.46 -17.55
N ARG A 92 2.93 13.32 -18.25
CA ARG A 92 1.93 13.01 -19.27
C ARG A 92 0.91 12.01 -18.74
N LYS A 93 -0.37 12.29 -18.90
CA LYS A 93 -1.44 11.31 -18.63
C LYS A 93 -1.45 10.24 -19.72
N LEU A 94 -1.46 8.98 -19.32
CA LEU A 94 -1.67 7.85 -20.22
C LEU A 94 -3.16 7.61 -20.37
N GLU A 95 -3.65 7.49 -21.60
CA GLU A 95 -5.07 7.23 -21.87
C GLU A 95 -5.34 5.72 -22.05
N PRO A 96 -6.57 5.22 -21.79
CA PRO A 96 -6.90 3.79 -21.86
C PRO A 96 -6.68 3.14 -23.23
N ASP A 97 -6.64 3.93 -24.30
CA ASP A 97 -6.39 3.50 -25.67
C ASP A 97 -4.92 3.66 -26.10
N GLU A 98 -4.00 3.74 -25.13
CA GLU A 98 -2.57 3.93 -25.38
C GLU A 98 -1.73 2.80 -24.76
N PHE A 99 -0.59 2.52 -25.41
CA PHE A 99 0.50 1.72 -24.86
C PHE A 99 1.69 2.62 -24.53
N LEU A 100 2.25 2.47 -23.32
CA LEU A 100 3.49 3.10 -22.89
C LEU A 100 4.65 2.13 -23.10
N TRP A 101 5.61 2.54 -23.89
CA TRP A 101 6.81 1.78 -24.19
C TRP A 101 8.01 2.35 -23.47
N TYR A 102 8.83 1.45 -22.95
CA TYR A 102 10.13 1.77 -22.35
C TYR A 102 11.22 0.95 -23.03
N THR A 103 12.42 1.53 -23.17
CA THR A 103 13.60 0.75 -23.54
C THR A 103 14.85 1.25 -22.85
N ARG A 104 15.80 0.33 -22.66
CA ARG A 104 17.16 0.62 -22.24
C ARG A 104 18.11 -0.52 -22.65
N THR A 105 19.38 -0.19 -22.70
CA THR A 105 20.44 -1.21 -22.80
C THR A 105 20.77 -1.77 -21.42
N ILE A 106 20.85 -3.10 -21.33
CA ILE A 106 21.36 -3.85 -20.17
C ILE A 106 22.62 -4.60 -20.55
N ASP A 107 23.59 -4.65 -19.65
CA ASP A 107 24.81 -5.45 -19.84
C ASP A 107 24.67 -6.78 -19.11
N CYS A 108 24.85 -7.88 -19.81
CA CYS A 108 24.67 -9.23 -19.29
C CYS A 108 25.92 -10.09 -19.50
N ALA A 109 26.20 -10.92 -18.52
CA ALA A 109 27.28 -11.90 -18.55
C ALA A 109 26.75 -13.32 -18.25
N PRO A 110 26.01 -13.95 -19.19
CA PRO A 110 25.50 -15.30 -18.99
C PRO A 110 26.70 -16.27 -18.85
N ALA A 111 26.62 -17.18 -17.87
CA ALA A 111 27.65 -18.13 -17.56
C ALA A 111 27.08 -19.53 -17.33
N PRO A 112 27.79 -20.61 -17.65
CA PRO A 112 27.35 -21.98 -17.36
C PRO A 112 26.99 -22.16 -15.87
N GLY A 113 25.87 -22.82 -15.60
CA GLY A 113 25.40 -23.07 -14.24
C GLY A 113 24.82 -21.85 -13.51
N LYS A 114 24.59 -20.73 -14.22
CA LYS A 114 23.97 -19.51 -13.68
C LYS A 114 22.74 -19.12 -14.47
N ARG A 115 21.80 -18.47 -13.77
CA ARG A 115 20.59 -17.86 -14.35
C ARG A 115 20.61 -16.35 -14.11
N ILE A 116 20.07 -15.59 -15.03
CA ILE A 116 19.89 -14.13 -14.92
C ILE A 116 18.41 -13.85 -14.74
N LEU A 117 18.03 -13.38 -13.55
CA LEU A 117 16.67 -13.05 -13.18
C LEU A 117 16.45 -11.55 -13.29
N LEU A 118 15.45 -11.15 -14.06
CA LEU A 118 14.98 -9.77 -14.17
C LEU A 118 13.75 -9.60 -13.29
N HIS A 119 13.78 -8.61 -12.42
CA HIS A 119 12.74 -8.35 -11.45
C HIS A 119 12.10 -6.99 -11.68
N PHE A 120 10.78 -6.95 -11.60
CA PHE A 120 9.99 -5.73 -11.50
C PHE A 120 9.24 -5.75 -10.16
N GLU A 121 9.33 -4.67 -9.39
CA GLU A 121 8.62 -4.58 -8.12
C GLU A 121 7.16 -4.23 -8.31
N ALA A 122 6.85 -3.35 -9.27
CA ALA A 122 5.50 -3.00 -9.67
C ALA A 122 5.46 -2.38 -11.07
N VAL A 123 4.49 -2.79 -11.88
CA VAL A 123 4.19 -2.19 -13.19
C VAL A 123 2.68 -2.08 -13.33
N ASP A 124 2.15 -0.87 -13.37
CA ASP A 124 0.72 -0.62 -13.48
C ASP A 124 0.32 -0.37 -14.93
N PHE A 125 -0.51 -1.17 -15.56
CA PHE A 125 -1.22 -2.33 -15.00
C PHE A 125 -0.77 -3.64 -15.65
N ARG A 126 -0.83 -3.75 -17.01
CA ARG A 126 -0.46 -4.95 -17.79
C ARG A 126 0.88 -4.72 -18.49
N ALA A 127 1.83 -5.62 -18.27
CA ALA A 127 3.18 -5.53 -18.82
C ALA A 127 3.55 -6.71 -19.71
N MET A 128 4.19 -6.41 -20.85
CA MET A 128 4.91 -7.34 -21.70
C MET A 128 6.38 -6.93 -21.76
N VAL A 129 7.29 -7.89 -21.64
CA VAL A 129 8.73 -7.66 -21.58
C VAL A 129 9.44 -8.40 -22.73
N PHE A 130 10.37 -7.70 -23.38
CA PHE A 130 11.13 -8.19 -24.53
C PHE A 130 12.63 -8.01 -24.33
N VAL A 131 13.42 -8.98 -24.76
CA VAL A 131 14.87 -8.83 -24.94
C VAL A 131 15.18 -8.91 -26.44
N GLY A 132 15.66 -7.81 -27.00
CA GLY A 132 15.72 -7.62 -28.44
C GLY A 132 14.32 -7.70 -29.07
N HIS A 133 14.09 -8.70 -29.94
CA HIS A 133 12.78 -8.93 -30.58
C HIS A 133 12.02 -10.14 -29.98
N ARG A 134 12.55 -10.75 -28.90
CA ARG A 134 11.96 -11.95 -28.30
C ARG A 134 11.19 -11.56 -27.06
N GLU A 135 9.89 -11.91 -27.04
CA GLU A 135 9.08 -11.77 -25.83
C GLU A 135 9.54 -12.76 -24.76
N VAL A 136 9.68 -12.28 -23.53
CA VAL A 136 10.06 -13.06 -22.35
C VAL A 136 8.86 -13.43 -21.50
N THR A 137 7.81 -12.63 -21.56
CA THR A 137 6.53 -12.89 -20.86
C THR A 137 5.71 -13.91 -21.65
N ASP A 138 5.60 -15.15 -21.19
CA ASP A 138 4.70 -16.15 -21.80
C ASP A 138 3.23 -15.70 -21.73
N VAL A 139 2.87 -14.99 -20.65
CA VAL A 139 1.58 -14.34 -20.42
C VAL A 139 1.87 -12.95 -19.89
N PRO A 140 1.24 -11.90 -20.40
CA PRO A 140 1.40 -10.55 -19.86
C PRO A 140 1.15 -10.53 -18.36
N HIS A 141 2.05 -9.86 -17.61
CA HIS A 141 1.84 -9.66 -16.19
C HIS A 141 0.66 -8.71 -15.97
N GLU A 142 -0.23 -9.05 -15.04
CA GLU A 142 -1.32 -8.19 -14.57
C GLU A 142 -1.26 -8.07 -13.04
N GLY A 143 -1.43 -6.87 -12.51
CA GLY A 143 -1.39 -6.62 -11.07
C GLY A 143 -0.49 -5.42 -10.72
N GLY A 144 -1.00 -4.21 -10.90
CA GLY A 144 -0.26 -2.94 -10.91
C GLY A 144 0.65 -2.67 -9.71
N GLN A 145 0.43 -3.33 -8.57
CA GLN A 145 1.21 -3.10 -7.34
C GLN A 145 1.89 -4.39 -6.83
N LEU A 146 1.97 -5.42 -7.67
CA LEU A 146 2.59 -6.70 -7.31
C LEU A 146 3.85 -6.95 -8.13
N PRO A 147 4.86 -7.59 -7.53
CA PRO A 147 6.11 -7.91 -8.21
C PRO A 147 6.01 -9.13 -9.10
N PHE A 148 6.86 -9.16 -10.12
CA PHE A 148 7.11 -10.35 -10.92
C PHE A 148 8.57 -10.51 -11.28
N THR A 149 8.95 -11.74 -11.62
CA THR A 149 10.33 -12.12 -11.95
C THR A 149 10.33 -12.91 -13.26
N LEU A 150 11.25 -12.58 -14.15
CA LEU A 150 11.46 -13.24 -15.43
C LEU A 150 12.89 -13.81 -15.49
N ASP A 151 13.01 -15.05 -15.89
CA ASP A 151 14.33 -15.62 -16.22
C ASP A 151 14.67 -15.27 -17.67
N ILE A 152 15.64 -14.37 -17.83
CA ILE A 152 16.07 -13.87 -19.13
C ILE A 152 17.32 -14.57 -19.68
N THR A 153 17.82 -15.58 -19.01
CA THR A 153 19.11 -16.23 -19.35
C THR A 153 19.21 -16.67 -20.80
N ASP A 154 18.15 -17.33 -21.31
CA ASP A 154 18.13 -17.89 -22.66
C ASP A 154 17.81 -16.83 -23.74
N TYR A 155 17.58 -15.59 -23.35
CA TYR A 155 17.24 -14.46 -24.21
C TYR A 155 18.40 -13.49 -24.40
N VAL A 156 19.37 -13.47 -23.48
CA VAL A 156 20.49 -12.53 -23.50
C VAL A 156 21.76 -13.15 -24.10
N LYS A 157 22.64 -12.31 -24.62
CA LYS A 157 24.02 -12.62 -25.05
C LYS A 157 25.01 -11.87 -24.17
N PRO A 158 26.27 -12.28 -24.12
CA PRO A 158 27.32 -11.51 -23.45
C PRO A 158 27.40 -10.06 -23.96
N GLY A 159 27.51 -9.11 -23.03
CA GLY A 159 27.57 -7.68 -23.33
C GLY A 159 26.18 -7.04 -23.46
N ALA A 160 26.10 -6.03 -24.33
CA ALA A 160 24.89 -5.20 -24.46
C ALA A 160 23.70 -5.94 -25.07
N ASN A 161 22.56 -5.85 -24.39
CA ASN A 161 21.26 -6.34 -24.83
C ASN A 161 20.22 -5.22 -24.70
N GLU A 162 19.27 -5.17 -25.62
CA GLU A 162 18.16 -4.24 -25.54
C GLU A 162 17.03 -4.87 -24.72
N LEU A 163 16.61 -4.19 -23.66
CA LEU A 163 15.43 -4.52 -22.86
C LEU A 163 14.32 -3.56 -23.21
N THR A 164 13.14 -4.08 -23.58
CA THR A 164 11.95 -3.28 -23.91
C THR A 164 10.78 -3.75 -23.06
N VAL A 165 9.99 -2.79 -22.55
CA VAL A 165 8.76 -3.05 -21.78
C VAL A 165 7.62 -2.32 -22.43
N CYS A 166 6.50 -3.01 -22.66
CA CYS A 166 5.26 -2.43 -23.16
C CYS A 166 4.22 -2.52 -22.04
N VAL A 167 3.62 -1.39 -21.69
CA VAL A 167 2.63 -1.30 -20.61
C VAL A 167 1.31 -0.76 -21.14
N TRP A 168 0.21 -1.37 -20.73
CA TRP A 168 -1.14 -0.89 -20.92
C TRP A 168 -1.81 -0.70 -19.56
N ASP A 169 -2.35 0.50 -19.32
CA ASP A 169 -3.07 0.82 -18.09
C ASP A 169 -4.39 1.54 -18.42
N PRO A 170 -5.52 0.86 -18.26
CA PRO A 170 -6.85 1.44 -18.46
C PRO A 170 -7.32 2.26 -17.26
N THR A 171 -6.61 2.27 -16.15
CA THR A 171 -6.94 2.91 -14.86
C THR A 171 -8.32 2.46 -14.36
N ASP A 172 -9.40 3.25 -14.58
CA ASP A 172 -10.77 2.97 -14.12
C ASP A 172 -11.73 2.51 -15.23
N ASP A 173 -11.20 2.18 -16.41
CA ASP A 173 -11.96 1.63 -17.54
C ASP A 173 -11.80 0.10 -17.70
N PHE A 174 -11.54 -0.62 -16.58
CA PHE A 174 -11.37 -2.07 -16.56
C PHE A 174 -11.68 -2.65 -15.18
N ILE A 175 -11.70 -4.00 -15.06
CA ILE A 175 -12.00 -4.72 -13.80
C ILE A 175 -10.79 -4.95 -12.89
N ASN A 176 -9.72 -4.19 -13.03
CA ASN A 176 -8.50 -4.28 -12.24
C ASN A 176 -8.64 -3.73 -10.81
N SER A 177 -7.76 -4.19 -9.92
CA SER A 177 -7.61 -3.65 -8.58
C SER A 177 -6.72 -2.41 -8.62
N ARG A 178 -7.33 -1.25 -8.81
CA ARG A 178 -6.63 0.04 -9.03
C ARG A 178 -6.43 0.88 -7.78
N GLY A 179 -7.02 0.48 -6.65
CA GLY A 179 -7.07 1.35 -5.48
C GLY A 179 -7.91 2.61 -5.72
N LYS A 180 -7.44 3.76 -5.27
CA LYS A 180 -8.11 5.07 -5.46
C LYS A 180 -7.68 5.83 -6.72
N GLN A 181 -7.08 5.17 -7.68
CA GLN A 181 -6.69 5.79 -8.95
C GLN A 181 -7.91 6.14 -9.80
N SER A 182 -7.88 7.28 -10.49
CA SER A 182 -8.96 7.72 -11.37
C SER A 182 -8.43 8.48 -12.59
N LEU A 183 -9.07 8.25 -13.75
CA LEU A 183 -8.83 9.04 -14.98
C LEU A 183 -9.15 10.51 -14.77
N VAL A 184 -10.17 10.80 -13.93
CA VAL A 184 -10.57 12.16 -13.55
C VAL A 184 -10.58 12.27 -12.03
N PRO A 185 -9.50 12.75 -11.39
CA PRO A 185 -9.43 12.88 -9.94
C PRO A 185 -10.57 13.71 -9.37
N HIS A 186 -11.22 13.19 -8.32
CA HIS A 186 -12.35 13.84 -7.64
C HIS A 186 -12.61 13.25 -6.25
N GLY A 187 -13.09 14.05 -5.30
CA GLY A 187 -13.40 13.56 -3.95
C GLY A 187 -12.21 12.86 -3.31
N CYS A 188 -12.35 11.58 -3.01
CA CYS A 188 -11.30 10.72 -2.47
C CYS A 188 -10.68 9.76 -3.51
N PHE A 189 -10.78 10.07 -4.79
CA PHE A 189 -10.10 9.39 -5.91
C PHE A 189 -9.07 10.33 -6.52
N TYR A 190 -7.86 9.83 -6.73
CA TYR A 190 -6.67 10.64 -6.97
C TYR A 190 -6.05 10.37 -8.34
N THR A 191 -5.05 11.18 -8.70
CA THR A 191 -4.32 11.06 -9.95
C THR A 191 -3.76 9.66 -10.14
N ARG A 192 -4.01 9.06 -11.30
CA ARG A 192 -3.53 7.74 -11.73
C ARG A 192 -2.00 7.68 -11.79
N SER A 193 -1.47 6.46 -11.78
CA SER A 193 -0.03 6.16 -11.79
C SER A 193 0.23 5.01 -12.74
N SER A 194 0.59 5.32 -13.99
CA SER A 194 0.75 4.33 -15.06
C SER A 194 2.22 4.00 -15.34
N GLY A 195 2.50 2.77 -15.72
CA GLY A 195 3.82 2.34 -16.16
C GLY A 195 4.64 1.62 -15.10
N ILE A 196 5.97 1.73 -15.17
CA ILE A 196 6.89 1.14 -14.21
C ILE A 196 6.92 2.02 -12.95
N VAL A 197 6.22 1.58 -11.89
CA VAL A 197 6.02 2.34 -10.63
C VAL A 197 6.76 1.72 -9.44
N GLY A 198 7.53 0.67 -9.66
CA GLY A 198 8.40 0.02 -8.68
C GLY A 198 9.78 -0.26 -9.25
N SER A 199 10.75 -0.49 -8.38
CA SER A 199 12.15 -0.74 -8.75
C SER A 199 12.30 -1.87 -9.77
N VAL A 200 13.27 -1.71 -10.67
CA VAL A 200 13.68 -2.74 -11.64
C VAL A 200 15.15 -3.12 -11.37
N TRP A 201 15.43 -4.42 -11.29
CA TRP A 201 16.80 -4.91 -11.07
C TRP A 201 17.00 -6.29 -11.67
N MET A 202 18.27 -6.67 -11.81
CA MET A 202 18.67 -8.02 -12.20
C MET A 202 19.47 -8.70 -11.09
N GLU A 203 19.36 -10.03 -11.01
CA GLU A 203 20.21 -10.88 -10.17
C GLU A 203 20.85 -11.99 -11.01
N THR A 204 22.10 -12.30 -10.74
CA THR A 204 22.71 -13.52 -11.25
C THR A 204 22.74 -14.56 -10.14
N VAL A 205 22.05 -15.67 -10.35
CA VAL A 205 21.89 -16.75 -9.36
C VAL A 205 22.38 -18.08 -9.92
N PRO A 206 22.76 -19.07 -9.08
CA PRO A 206 22.97 -20.44 -9.54
C PRO A 206 21.72 -21.04 -10.18
N GLU A 207 21.87 -22.07 -11.02
CA GLU A 207 20.71 -22.84 -11.52
C GLU A 207 19.84 -23.35 -10.36
N GLN A 208 20.49 -23.92 -9.32
CA GLN A 208 19.83 -24.30 -8.08
C GLN A 208 19.79 -23.08 -7.14
N HIS A 209 18.63 -22.44 -7.03
CA HIS A 209 18.48 -21.26 -6.18
C HIS A 209 17.13 -21.27 -5.43
N ILE A 210 17.05 -20.47 -4.37
CA ILE A 210 15.86 -20.22 -3.58
C ILE A 210 15.01 -19.17 -4.30
N ARG A 211 13.75 -19.48 -4.59
CA ARG A 211 12.79 -18.53 -5.21
C ARG A 211 12.11 -17.64 -4.19
N SER A 212 11.68 -18.24 -3.08
CA SER A 212 11.03 -17.53 -1.97
C SER A 212 11.10 -18.36 -0.69
N TYR A 213 10.66 -17.78 0.42
CA TYR A 213 10.55 -18.49 1.70
C TYR A 213 9.44 -17.90 2.56
N LYS A 214 8.97 -18.69 3.54
CA LYS A 214 8.06 -18.26 4.60
C LYS A 214 8.69 -18.56 5.96
N VAL A 215 8.60 -17.59 6.90
CA VAL A 215 9.07 -17.72 8.28
C VAL A 215 7.87 -17.88 9.21
N TYR A 216 7.92 -18.89 10.05
CA TYR A 216 6.95 -19.14 11.11
C TYR A 216 7.63 -19.06 12.45
N THR A 217 7.19 -18.14 13.31
CA THR A 217 7.73 -17.94 14.66
C THR A 217 6.75 -18.45 15.71
N ASP A 218 7.26 -19.14 16.70
CA ASP A 218 6.49 -19.61 17.87
C ASP A 218 7.18 -19.08 19.14
N ILE A 219 6.64 -18.00 19.70
CA ILE A 219 7.22 -17.36 20.89
C ILE A 219 7.00 -18.19 22.17
N ASP A 220 5.97 -19.04 22.19
CA ASP A 220 5.64 -19.87 23.35
C ASP A 220 6.61 -21.05 23.47
N LYS A 221 7.12 -21.55 22.31
CA LYS A 221 8.16 -22.58 22.25
C LYS A 221 9.58 -22.03 22.06
N GLY A 222 9.72 -20.76 21.69
CA GLY A 222 11.00 -20.16 21.35
C GLY A 222 11.62 -20.71 20.07
N THR A 223 10.81 -21.05 19.06
CA THR A 223 11.28 -21.68 17.81
C THR A 223 10.94 -20.84 16.58
N VAL A 224 11.78 -21.00 15.56
CA VAL A 224 11.55 -20.47 14.22
C VAL A 224 11.65 -21.60 13.20
N ARG A 225 10.73 -21.62 12.23
CA ARG A 225 10.68 -22.58 11.13
C ARG A 225 10.63 -21.85 9.82
N PHE A 226 11.38 -22.36 8.84
CA PHE A 226 11.44 -21.82 7.48
C PHE A 226 10.85 -22.85 6.50
N GLU A 227 10.06 -22.36 5.55
CA GLU A 227 9.62 -23.11 4.38
C GLU A 227 10.19 -22.41 3.15
N PHE A 228 10.86 -23.17 2.27
CA PHE A 228 11.51 -22.63 1.08
C PHE A 228 10.82 -23.16 -0.19
N ASP A 229 10.49 -22.24 -1.09
CA ASP A 229 10.29 -22.52 -2.49
C ASP A 229 11.64 -22.39 -3.21
N LYS A 230 12.08 -23.45 -3.88
CA LYS A 230 13.40 -23.52 -4.50
C LYS A 230 13.35 -24.27 -5.84
N VAL A 231 14.31 -24.01 -6.70
CA VAL A 231 14.51 -24.81 -7.91
C VAL A 231 14.94 -26.23 -7.49
N GLU A 232 14.35 -27.26 -8.13
CA GLU A 232 14.72 -28.65 -7.89
C GLU A 232 16.22 -28.87 -8.08
N GLY A 233 16.82 -29.63 -7.16
CA GLY A 233 18.24 -29.91 -7.19
C GLY A 233 18.72 -30.68 -5.97
N ALA A 234 19.98 -31.07 -5.94
CA ALA A 234 20.58 -31.86 -4.87
C ALA A 234 20.74 -31.05 -3.56
N GLY A 235 20.39 -31.68 -2.45
CA GLY A 235 20.60 -31.14 -1.11
C GLY A 235 19.41 -30.36 -0.56
N GLU A 236 19.56 -29.98 0.71
CA GLU A 236 18.57 -29.22 1.46
C GLU A 236 19.09 -27.80 1.71
N VAL A 237 18.15 -26.87 1.99
CA VAL A 237 18.50 -25.52 2.40
C VAL A 237 19.01 -25.57 3.85
N LYS A 238 20.22 -25.07 4.08
CA LYS A 238 20.82 -24.92 5.41
C LYS A 238 20.57 -23.50 5.91
N VAL A 239 20.06 -23.36 7.13
CA VAL A 239 19.76 -22.07 7.75
C VAL A 239 20.63 -21.88 8.98
N THR A 240 21.23 -20.70 9.11
CA THR A 240 21.85 -20.21 10.33
C THR A 240 21.17 -18.91 10.75
N THR A 241 21.00 -18.70 12.05
CA THR A 241 20.36 -17.49 12.60
C THR A 241 21.09 -17.03 13.87
N ASP A 242 20.99 -15.73 14.15
CA ASP A 242 21.47 -15.11 15.38
C ASP A 242 20.43 -15.10 16.52
N LEU A 243 19.30 -15.85 16.38
CA LEU A 243 18.27 -15.96 17.41
C LEU A 243 18.84 -16.62 18.68
N PRO A 244 18.91 -15.90 19.84
CA PRO A 244 19.40 -16.47 21.06
C PRO A 244 18.30 -17.23 21.82
N ASN A 245 18.67 -18.11 22.75
CA ASN A 245 17.70 -18.83 23.59
C ASN A 245 16.83 -17.90 24.45
N ASN A 246 17.38 -16.75 24.85
CA ASN A 246 16.70 -15.70 25.62
C ASN A 246 16.28 -14.54 24.73
N PHE A 247 15.65 -14.85 23.61
CA PHE A 247 15.23 -13.86 22.62
C PHE A 247 14.26 -12.81 23.18
N THR A 248 14.23 -11.65 22.55
CA THR A 248 13.27 -10.59 22.80
C THR A 248 12.19 -10.59 21.71
N CYS A 249 10.92 -10.54 22.12
CA CYS A 249 9.83 -10.42 21.16
C CYS A 249 9.83 -9.05 20.48
N TRP A 250 9.47 -9.05 19.19
CA TRP A 250 9.25 -7.83 18.44
C TRP A 250 7.98 -7.11 18.94
N THR A 251 8.08 -5.82 19.22
CA THR A 251 6.95 -4.92 19.55
C THR A 251 7.18 -3.53 18.93
N PRO A 252 6.16 -2.67 18.83
CA PRO A 252 6.33 -1.28 18.39
C PRO A 252 7.35 -0.47 19.20
N GLU A 253 7.46 -0.76 20.50
CA GLU A 253 8.37 -0.08 21.43
C GLU A 253 9.80 -0.65 21.37
N ASN A 254 9.92 -1.93 21.04
CA ASN A 254 11.20 -2.63 20.88
C ASN A 254 11.16 -3.55 19.65
N PRO A 255 11.38 -3.00 18.44
CA PRO A 255 11.26 -3.74 17.19
C PRO A 255 12.47 -4.62 16.90
N GLN A 256 12.74 -5.58 17.78
CA GLN A 256 13.88 -6.50 17.67
C GLN A 256 13.73 -7.42 16.46
N LEU A 257 14.67 -7.33 15.53
CA LEU A 257 14.79 -8.22 14.39
C LEU A 257 16.00 -9.14 14.56
N TYR A 258 15.88 -10.37 14.08
CA TYR A 258 16.93 -11.38 14.05
C TYR A 258 17.29 -11.70 12.62
N SER A 259 18.58 -11.84 12.35
CA SER A 259 19.08 -12.16 11.02
C SER A 259 19.16 -13.67 10.80
N PHE A 260 19.07 -14.07 9.52
CA PHE A 260 19.39 -15.42 9.13
C PHE A 260 20.15 -15.42 7.79
N THR A 261 20.87 -16.52 7.57
CA THR A 261 21.44 -16.85 6.26
C THR A 261 20.95 -18.23 5.85
N ALA A 262 20.38 -18.32 4.66
CA ALA A 262 19.97 -19.58 4.03
C ALA A 262 20.93 -19.90 2.86
N THR A 263 21.45 -21.13 2.84
CA THR A 263 22.37 -21.60 1.80
C THR A 263 21.78 -22.83 1.11
N TYR A 264 21.71 -22.79 -0.22
CA TYR A 264 21.27 -23.89 -1.07
C TYR A 264 22.27 -24.10 -2.22
N GLY A 265 23.12 -25.09 -2.10
CA GLY A 265 24.27 -25.23 -3.01
C GLY A 265 25.17 -23.99 -2.94
N GLU A 266 25.29 -23.28 -4.07
CA GLU A 266 26.03 -22.01 -4.17
C GLU A 266 25.16 -20.78 -3.92
N ASP A 267 23.82 -20.92 -3.83
CA ASP A 267 22.94 -19.78 -3.56
C ASP A 267 22.95 -19.42 -2.08
N VAL A 268 23.20 -18.16 -1.79
CA VAL A 268 23.22 -17.60 -0.43
C VAL A 268 22.23 -16.45 -0.35
N VAL A 269 21.25 -16.61 0.52
CA VAL A 269 20.22 -15.61 0.79
C VAL A 269 20.33 -15.15 2.23
N LYS A 270 20.37 -13.83 2.44
CA LYS A 270 20.34 -13.19 3.76
C LYS A 270 18.98 -12.54 3.99
N GLY A 271 18.45 -12.63 5.19
CA GLY A 271 17.18 -12.04 5.54
C GLY A 271 17.05 -11.80 7.04
N TYR A 272 15.84 -11.42 7.45
CA TYR A 272 15.53 -11.18 8.85
C TYR A 272 14.11 -11.65 9.19
N PHE A 273 13.82 -11.74 10.48
CA PHE A 273 12.50 -12.02 11.04
C PHE A 273 12.35 -11.39 12.42
N GLY A 274 11.10 -11.23 12.90
CA GLY A 274 10.80 -10.80 14.26
C GLY A 274 10.04 -11.89 15.00
N MET A 275 10.45 -12.21 16.22
CA MET A 275 9.73 -13.13 17.09
C MET A 275 8.46 -12.45 17.61
N ARG A 276 7.30 -12.81 17.04
CA ARG A 276 6.03 -12.13 17.30
C ARG A 276 4.86 -13.12 17.21
N LYS A 277 3.86 -12.93 18.08
CA LYS A 277 2.55 -13.57 18.05
C LYS A 277 1.47 -12.51 18.11
N PHE A 278 0.48 -12.57 17.21
CA PHE A 278 -0.67 -11.68 17.22
C PHE A 278 -1.96 -12.51 17.14
N GLU A 279 -2.88 -12.29 18.08
CA GLU A 279 -4.05 -13.14 18.21
C GLU A 279 -5.28 -12.39 18.73
N LYS A 280 -6.46 -12.95 18.48
CA LYS A 280 -7.72 -12.60 19.11
C LYS A 280 -7.93 -13.48 20.34
N ARG A 281 -8.14 -12.86 21.52
CA ARG A 281 -8.37 -13.58 22.76
C ARG A 281 -9.28 -12.79 23.71
N LYS A 282 -9.98 -13.47 24.61
CA LYS A 282 -10.72 -12.82 25.69
C LYS A 282 -9.74 -12.29 26.76
N ASP A 283 -9.96 -11.05 27.20
CA ASP A 283 -9.26 -10.45 28.33
C ASP A 283 -9.76 -11.02 29.68
N ALA A 284 -9.26 -10.49 30.80
CA ALA A 284 -9.65 -10.94 32.14
C ALA A 284 -11.14 -10.71 32.43
N ASN A 285 -11.81 -9.83 31.73
CA ASN A 285 -13.24 -9.51 31.87
C ASN A 285 -14.11 -10.26 30.85
N GLY A 286 -13.52 -11.17 30.05
CA GLY A 286 -14.24 -11.96 29.05
C GLY A 286 -14.51 -11.22 27.73
N VAL A 287 -13.98 -10.02 27.53
CA VAL A 287 -14.12 -9.23 26.31
C VAL A 287 -13.04 -9.61 25.30
N LEU A 288 -13.43 -9.81 24.04
CA LEU A 288 -12.46 -10.08 22.96
C LEU A 288 -11.60 -8.84 22.68
N ARG A 289 -10.27 -9.04 22.67
CA ARG A 289 -9.27 -8.01 22.39
C ARG A 289 -8.18 -8.55 21.45
N PHE A 290 -7.42 -7.65 20.86
CA PHE A 290 -6.13 -7.99 20.26
C PHE A 290 -5.09 -8.25 21.32
N PHE A 291 -4.25 -9.25 21.08
CA PHE A 291 -3.11 -9.59 21.92
C PHE A 291 -1.84 -9.62 21.07
N LEU A 292 -0.83 -8.90 21.50
CA LEU A 292 0.53 -8.95 20.98
C LEU A 292 1.44 -9.62 22.01
N ASN A 293 2.08 -10.72 21.62
CA ASN A 293 2.99 -11.48 22.49
C ASN A 293 2.37 -11.80 23.86
N ASN A 294 1.16 -12.36 23.83
CA ASN A 294 0.37 -12.75 24.99
C ASN A 294 -0.11 -11.58 25.90
N LYS A 295 0.02 -10.32 25.45
CA LYS A 295 -0.45 -9.14 26.19
C LYS A 295 -1.54 -8.41 25.42
N PRO A 296 -2.65 -7.98 26.07
CA PRO A 296 -3.67 -7.21 25.39
C PRO A 296 -3.08 -5.91 24.85
N VAL A 297 -3.47 -5.53 23.63
CA VAL A 297 -3.04 -4.31 22.96
C VAL A 297 -4.24 -3.60 22.37
N PHE A 298 -4.29 -2.27 22.48
CA PHE A 298 -5.21 -1.43 21.74
C PHE A 298 -4.51 -0.91 20.49
N LEU A 299 -5.14 -1.03 19.32
CA LEU A 299 -4.58 -0.52 18.08
C LEU A 299 -5.06 0.91 17.86
N LEU A 300 -4.15 1.88 17.89
CA LEU A 300 -4.44 3.27 17.56
C LEU A 300 -3.53 3.73 16.44
N GLY A 301 -4.13 4.11 15.32
CA GLY A 301 -3.37 4.48 14.14
C GLY A 301 -4.06 5.45 13.22
N THR A 302 -3.46 5.65 12.06
CA THR A 302 -4.00 6.47 10.99
C THR A 302 -4.25 5.65 9.73
N LEU A 303 -5.20 6.11 8.91
CA LEU A 303 -5.37 5.69 7.54
C LEU A 303 -4.23 6.28 6.70
N ASP A 304 -3.59 5.51 5.85
CA ASP A 304 -2.55 6.00 4.96
C ASP A 304 -2.81 5.62 3.50
N GLN A 305 -3.06 6.63 2.69
CA GLN A 305 -3.32 6.48 1.25
C GLN A 305 -2.06 6.17 0.46
N GLY A 306 -0.88 6.61 0.94
CA GLY A 306 0.40 6.39 0.29
C GLY A 306 0.63 7.18 -1.00
N TRP A 307 -0.07 8.28 -1.23
CA TRP A 307 0.18 9.19 -2.35
C TRP A 307 1.21 10.27 -2.03
N TRP A 308 2.00 10.60 -3.03
CA TRP A 308 3.04 11.63 -2.97
C TRP A 308 2.78 12.70 -4.04
N PRO A 309 2.94 13.99 -3.75
CA PRO A 309 2.64 15.04 -4.73
C PRO A 309 3.57 15.01 -5.95
N ASP A 310 4.77 14.48 -5.75
CA ASP A 310 5.88 14.44 -6.72
C ASP A 310 6.03 13.07 -7.41
N GLY A 311 5.75 11.97 -6.72
CA GLY A 311 5.91 10.62 -7.22
C GLY A 311 4.62 9.81 -7.36
N LEU A 312 3.47 10.36 -6.98
CA LEU A 312 2.17 9.69 -6.96
C LEU A 312 2.19 8.41 -6.11
N LEU A 313 2.04 7.23 -6.68
CA LEU A 313 2.13 5.97 -5.93
C LEU A 313 3.56 5.60 -5.54
N THR A 314 4.58 6.17 -6.20
CA THR A 314 5.98 5.87 -5.90
C THR A 314 6.55 6.90 -4.93
N PRO A 315 6.95 6.51 -3.72
CA PRO A 315 7.64 7.41 -2.79
C PRO A 315 8.92 7.98 -3.40
N PRO A 316 9.31 9.24 -3.10
CA PRO A 316 10.52 9.83 -3.67
C PRO A 316 11.81 9.18 -3.17
N SER A 317 11.82 8.67 -1.93
CA SER A 317 12.97 7.98 -1.33
C SER A 317 12.58 7.14 -0.11
N GLU A 318 13.54 6.32 0.38
CA GLU A 318 13.36 5.58 1.63
C GLU A 318 13.22 6.49 2.85
N GLU A 319 13.98 7.59 2.88
CA GLU A 319 13.90 8.58 3.96
C GLU A 319 12.54 9.25 4.05
N ALA A 320 11.88 9.46 2.91
CA ALA A 320 10.53 10.01 2.87
C ALA A 320 9.52 9.06 3.53
N MET A 321 9.60 7.75 3.22
CA MET A 321 8.77 6.73 3.87
C MET A 321 9.07 6.63 5.38
N ALA A 322 10.34 6.65 5.75
CA ALA A 322 10.77 6.59 7.15
C ALA A 322 10.26 7.82 7.93
N PHE A 323 10.20 8.98 7.31
CA PHE A 323 9.67 10.20 7.92
C PHE A 323 8.19 10.07 8.29
N ASP A 324 7.34 9.57 7.39
CA ASP A 324 5.90 9.38 7.68
C ASP A 324 5.72 8.38 8.85
N ILE A 325 6.44 7.25 8.82
CA ILE A 325 6.41 6.23 9.88
C ILE A 325 6.88 6.82 11.22
N GLN A 326 8.03 7.52 11.22
CA GLN A 326 8.58 8.10 12.44
C GLN A 326 7.69 9.19 13.01
N THR A 327 7.10 10.03 12.15
CA THR A 327 6.15 11.07 12.57
C THR A 327 4.96 10.48 13.32
N LEU A 328 4.39 9.38 12.84
CA LEU A 328 3.29 8.71 13.55
C LEU A 328 3.73 8.18 14.91
N LYS A 329 4.92 7.59 15.02
CA LYS A 329 5.49 7.11 16.28
C LYS A 329 5.73 8.26 17.26
N ASP A 330 6.27 9.37 16.77
CA ASP A 330 6.53 10.56 17.59
C ASP A 330 5.22 11.19 18.12
N CYS A 331 4.16 11.11 17.32
CA CYS A 331 2.80 11.46 17.72
C CYS A 331 2.17 10.44 18.68
N GLY A 332 2.79 9.28 18.90
CA GLY A 332 2.32 8.26 19.86
C GLY A 332 1.35 7.24 19.28
N TYR A 333 1.26 7.08 17.98
CA TYR A 333 0.54 5.96 17.36
C TYR A 333 1.38 4.67 17.43
N ASN A 334 0.72 3.54 17.48
CA ASN A 334 1.37 2.21 17.44
C ASN A 334 1.02 1.40 16.18
N MET A 335 0.14 1.92 15.32
CA MET A 335 -0.36 1.22 14.16
C MET A 335 -0.63 2.20 13.00
N MET A 336 -0.66 1.68 11.77
CA MET A 336 -1.17 2.33 10.57
C MET A 336 -2.03 1.34 9.78
N ARG A 337 -3.11 1.80 9.18
CA ARG A 337 -3.84 1.05 8.17
C ARG A 337 -3.39 1.52 6.79
N LYS A 338 -2.65 0.66 6.07
CA LYS A 338 -2.28 0.93 4.68
C LYS A 338 -3.50 0.69 3.82
N HIS A 339 -4.06 1.80 3.33
CA HIS A 339 -5.39 1.84 2.73
C HIS A 339 -5.34 1.58 1.23
N ILE A 340 -5.90 0.43 0.83
CA ILE A 340 -6.09 -0.04 -0.54
C ILE A 340 -4.92 0.26 -1.50
N LYS A 341 -3.69 0.13 -0.97
CA LYS A 341 -2.42 0.26 -1.69
C LYS A 341 -1.41 -0.75 -1.15
N VAL A 342 -0.59 -1.32 -2.04
CA VAL A 342 0.63 -2.07 -1.68
C VAL A 342 1.84 -1.19 -1.93
N GLU A 343 2.70 -1.08 -0.93
CA GLU A 343 3.94 -0.29 -0.98
C GLU A 343 5.13 -1.13 -1.48
N PRO A 344 6.26 -0.49 -1.84
CA PRO A 344 7.52 -1.20 -2.05
C PRO A 344 7.91 -2.01 -0.79
N ARG A 345 8.57 -3.17 -0.98
CA ARG A 345 8.98 -4.04 0.16
C ARG A 345 9.82 -3.32 1.21
N ARG A 346 10.57 -2.29 0.82
CA ARG A 346 11.35 -1.46 1.73
C ARG A 346 10.48 -0.68 2.72
N TYR A 347 9.25 -0.32 2.36
CA TYR A 347 8.31 0.30 3.30
C TYR A 347 7.97 -0.63 4.47
N TYR A 348 7.68 -1.89 4.18
CA TYR A 348 7.37 -2.88 5.22
C TYR A 348 8.60 -3.19 6.07
N TYR A 349 9.79 -3.24 5.47
CA TYR A 349 11.04 -3.32 6.20
C TYR A 349 11.23 -2.14 7.17
N LEU A 350 10.89 -0.93 6.78
CA LEU A 350 10.95 0.23 7.66
C LEU A 350 9.94 0.11 8.81
N CYS A 351 8.72 -0.37 8.55
CA CYS A 351 7.76 -0.64 9.62
C CYS A 351 8.25 -1.73 10.57
N ASP A 352 8.88 -2.79 10.05
CA ASP A 352 9.49 -3.85 10.84
C ASP A 352 10.64 -3.33 11.72
N LYS A 353 11.48 -2.45 11.15
CA LYS A 353 12.69 -1.90 11.79
C LYS A 353 12.38 -0.78 12.77
N LEU A 354 11.45 0.09 12.44
CA LEU A 354 11.08 1.24 13.27
C LEU A 354 10.01 0.90 14.31
N GLY A 355 9.28 -0.19 14.10
CA GLY A 355 8.25 -0.67 15.04
C GLY A 355 6.91 0.05 14.86
N LEU A 356 6.22 -0.17 13.75
CA LEU A 356 4.86 0.29 13.55
C LEU A 356 4.00 -0.88 13.05
N LEU A 357 2.95 -1.23 13.79
CA LEU A 357 2.01 -2.28 13.37
C LEU A 357 1.25 -1.86 12.11
N LEU A 358 0.93 -2.83 11.25
CA LEU A 358 0.21 -2.58 10.01
C LEU A 358 -1.05 -3.45 9.90
N ILE A 359 -2.12 -2.80 9.45
CA ILE A 359 -3.26 -3.43 8.80
C ILE A 359 -3.09 -3.18 7.30
N GLN A 360 -3.10 -4.24 6.51
CA GLN A 360 -2.86 -4.15 5.06
C GLN A 360 -4.15 -4.44 4.29
N ASP A 361 -4.61 -3.45 3.53
CA ASP A 361 -5.74 -3.58 2.63
C ASP A 361 -5.32 -4.15 1.27
N LEU A 362 -6.20 -4.95 0.66
CA LEU A 362 -6.11 -5.26 -0.77
C LEU A 362 -6.39 -3.98 -1.57
N PRO A 363 -5.66 -3.67 -2.65
CA PRO A 363 -5.95 -2.54 -3.53
C PRO A 363 -7.26 -2.72 -4.32
N SER A 364 -8.34 -3.10 -3.62
CA SER A 364 -9.68 -3.12 -4.20
C SER A 364 -10.08 -1.69 -4.53
N GLY A 365 -10.76 -1.32 -5.39
CA GLY A 365 -11.19 0.04 -5.67
C GLY A 365 -11.87 0.07 -7.03
N THR A 366 -13.17 0.09 -7.03
CA THR A 366 -13.95 0.54 -8.16
C THR A 366 -15.07 1.38 -7.57
N ASP A 367 -15.42 2.43 -8.26
CA ASP A 367 -16.62 3.17 -7.97
C ASP A 367 -17.83 2.25 -8.25
N SER A 368 -18.18 1.42 -7.26
CA SER A 368 -19.23 0.39 -7.37
C SER A 368 -20.60 0.98 -7.74
N TRP A 369 -20.74 2.30 -7.60
CA TRP A 369 -22.00 3.01 -7.89
C TRP A 369 -22.22 3.26 -9.39
N LYS A 370 -21.17 3.15 -10.21
CA LYS A 370 -21.22 3.40 -11.67
C LYS A 370 -20.94 2.17 -12.52
N ASP A 371 -20.61 1.03 -11.88
CA ASP A 371 -20.10 -0.13 -12.57
C ASP A 371 -21.23 -0.97 -13.21
N PRO A 372 -21.43 -0.92 -14.52
CA PRO A 372 -22.35 -1.81 -15.22
C PRO A 372 -21.85 -3.26 -15.27
N ILE A 373 -20.62 -3.55 -14.81
CA ILE A 373 -19.97 -4.86 -14.89
C ILE A 373 -20.26 -5.74 -13.67
N LEU A 374 -21.42 -5.63 -13.06
CA LEU A 374 -21.96 -6.70 -12.21
C LEU A 374 -22.03 -8.05 -12.94
N ALA A 375 -21.94 -8.06 -14.28
CA ALA A 375 -22.00 -9.26 -15.10
C ALA A 375 -20.77 -10.18 -14.96
N ASP A 376 -19.62 -9.69 -14.44
CA ASP A 376 -18.42 -10.52 -14.29
C ASP A 376 -17.86 -10.56 -12.85
N THR A 377 -18.77 -10.63 -11.89
CA THR A 377 -18.44 -10.75 -10.45
C THR A 377 -17.47 -11.91 -10.16
N VAL A 378 -17.60 -13.01 -10.90
CA VAL A 378 -16.73 -14.20 -10.73
C VAL A 378 -15.31 -13.89 -11.20
N LYS A 379 -15.15 -13.26 -12.35
CA LYS A 379 -13.83 -12.89 -12.87
C LYS A 379 -13.14 -11.87 -11.97
N ARG A 380 -13.85 -10.86 -11.49
CA ARG A 380 -13.36 -9.89 -10.51
C ARG A 380 -12.89 -10.61 -9.24
N TYR A 381 -13.71 -11.49 -8.68
CA TYR A 381 -13.33 -12.28 -7.51
C TYR A 381 -12.06 -13.11 -7.76
N GLN A 382 -11.93 -13.72 -8.94
CA GLN A 382 -10.73 -14.50 -9.28
C GLN A 382 -9.47 -13.64 -9.35
N LEU A 383 -9.55 -12.45 -9.96
CA LEU A 383 -8.46 -11.47 -9.99
C LEU A 383 -8.09 -11.02 -8.59
N GLN A 384 -9.06 -10.54 -7.81
CA GLN A 384 -8.84 -10.09 -6.43
C GLN A 384 -8.24 -11.20 -5.55
N ARG A 385 -8.68 -12.46 -5.74
CA ARG A 385 -8.11 -13.59 -4.99
C ARG A 385 -6.67 -13.88 -5.40
N ALA A 386 -6.34 -13.76 -6.68
CA ALA A 386 -4.96 -13.90 -7.15
C ALA A 386 -4.06 -12.78 -6.62
N GLU A 387 -4.54 -11.55 -6.64
CA GLU A 387 -3.82 -10.38 -6.09
C GLU A 387 -3.68 -10.48 -4.57
N MET A 388 -4.73 -10.89 -3.85
CA MET A 388 -4.65 -11.13 -2.40
C MET A 388 -3.58 -12.17 -2.06
N LYS A 389 -3.52 -13.26 -2.84
CA LYS A 389 -2.48 -14.26 -2.69
C LYS A 389 -1.08 -13.69 -2.95
N GLY A 390 -0.90 -12.96 -4.06
CA GLY A 390 0.37 -12.33 -4.42
C GLY A 390 0.85 -11.33 -3.35
N MET A 391 -0.06 -10.51 -2.82
CA MET A 391 0.21 -9.58 -1.73
C MET A 391 0.63 -10.32 -0.45
N MET A 392 -0.10 -11.36 -0.05
CA MET A 392 0.28 -12.18 1.11
C MET A 392 1.62 -12.89 0.91
N ASP A 393 1.91 -13.42 -0.28
CA ASP A 393 3.22 -14.05 -0.58
C ASP A 393 4.37 -13.03 -0.48
N MET A 394 4.17 -11.83 -1.03
CA MET A 394 5.16 -10.75 -0.98
C MET A 394 5.47 -10.30 0.46
N LEU A 395 4.46 -10.26 1.31
CA LEU A 395 4.50 -9.60 2.63
C LEU A 395 4.48 -10.57 3.81
N PHE A 396 4.45 -11.88 3.55
CA PHE A 396 4.29 -12.92 4.57
C PHE A 396 5.27 -12.79 5.74
N ASN A 397 6.50 -12.41 5.47
CA ASN A 397 7.57 -12.41 6.44
C ASN A 397 7.69 -11.11 7.28
N SER A 398 6.84 -10.10 7.03
CA SER A 398 6.85 -8.85 7.80
C SER A 398 6.21 -9.04 9.18
N PRO A 399 6.96 -8.89 10.30
CA PRO A 399 6.37 -8.95 11.64
C PRO A 399 5.45 -7.76 11.94
N ALA A 400 5.59 -6.62 11.27
CA ALA A 400 4.73 -5.46 11.46
C ALA A 400 3.29 -5.70 11.03
N ILE A 401 3.05 -6.51 9.99
CA ILE A 401 1.69 -6.80 9.51
C ILE A 401 0.99 -7.74 10.47
N VAL A 402 -0.15 -7.32 11.02
CA VAL A 402 -0.93 -8.07 12.01
C VAL A 402 -2.32 -8.45 11.53
N MET A 403 -2.83 -7.78 10.50
CA MET A 403 -4.17 -8.05 9.98
C MET A 403 -4.26 -7.77 8.48
N TRP A 404 -4.96 -8.66 7.76
CA TRP A 404 -5.32 -8.51 6.35
C TRP A 404 -6.73 -7.95 6.23
N ASN A 405 -6.93 -7.01 5.32
CA ASN A 405 -8.23 -6.41 5.04
C ASN A 405 -8.59 -6.58 3.55
N PRO A 406 -9.40 -7.58 3.18
CA PRO A 406 -9.75 -7.86 1.79
C PRO A 406 -10.65 -6.82 1.14
N TYR A 407 -11.53 -6.14 1.88
CA TYR A 407 -12.54 -5.23 1.31
C TYR A 407 -12.73 -3.97 2.13
N ASN A 408 -12.94 -2.85 1.44
CA ASN A 408 -13.26 -1.55 2.01
C ASN A 408 -14.60 -1.04 1.45
N GLU A 409 -15.54 -0.67 2.34
CA GLU A 409 -16.78 0.07 2.04
C GLU A 409 -17.61 -0.47 0.87
N GLY A 410 -17.53 -1.77 0.63
CA GLY A 410 -18.23 -2.41 -0.48
C GLY A 410 -17.60 -2.19 -1.85
N TRP A 411 -16.45 -1.50 -1.93
CA TRP A 411 -15.78 -1.20 -3.19
C TRP A 411 -15.25 -2.48 -3.85
N SER A 412 -15.74 -2.76 -5.06
CA SER A 412 -15.48 -4.01 -5.80
C SER A 412 -15.81 -5.29 -5.04
N GLN A 413 -16.48 -5.18 -3.89
CA GLN A 413 -16.82 -6.34 -3.09
C GLN A 413 -17.87 -7.19 -3.81
N PRO A 414 -17.64 -8.50 -4.00
CA PRO A 414 -18.64 -9.40 -4.57
C PRO A 414 -19.80 -9.62 -3.58
N GLY A 415 -20.83 -10.32 -4.02
CA GLY A 415 -21.92 -10.70 -3.12
C GLY A 415 -21.46 -11.54 -1.92
N GLU A 416 -22.34 -11.71 -0.93
CA GLU A 416 -22.08 -12.36 0.37
C GLU A 416 -21.26 -13.64 0.27
N PHE A 417 -21.70 -14.59 -0.56
CA PHE A 417 -21.03 -15.89 -0.70
C PHE A 417 -19.55 -15.77 -1.09
N LEU A 418 -19.23 -14.93 -2.09
CA LEU A 418 -17.84 -14.76 -2.56
C LEU A 418 -17.02 -13.92 -1.58
N THR A 419 -17.66 -12.99 -0.85
CA THR A 419 -17.02 -12.25 0.26
C THR A 419 -16.57 -13.23 1.34
N HIS A 420 -17.45 -14.10 1.82
CA HIS A 420 -17.09 -15.13 2.80
C HIS A 420 -16.02 -16.08 2.29
N ALA A 421 -16.08 -16.47 1.01
CA ALA A 421 -15.06 -17.30 0.39
C ALA A 421 -13.67 -16.62 0.36
N MET A 422 -13.62 -15.28 0.17
CA MET A 422 -12.36 -14.52 0.22
C MET A 422 -11.81 -14.47 1.64
N LEU A 423 -12.64 -14.20 2.64
CA LEU A 423 -12.21 -14.13 4.04
C LEU A 423 -11.70 -15.50 4.51
N ASP A 424 -12.40 -16.59 4.19
CA ASP A 424 -11.97 -17.95 4.48
C ASP A 424 -10.67 -18.34 3.75
N PHE A 425 -10.54 -17.96 2.48
CA PHE A 425 -9.29 -18.13 1.73
C PHE A 425 -8.13 -17.40 2.42
N THR A 426 -8.31 -16.13 2.77
CA THR A 426 -7.28 -15.31 3.43
C THR A 426 -6.84 -15.94 4.76
N ARG A 427 -7.79 -16.36 5.59
CA ARG A 427 -7.54 -17.03 6.87
C ARG A 427 -6.75 -18.33 6.70
N ARG A 428 -7.13 -19.17 5.76
CA ARG A 428 -6.45 -20.45 5.54
C ARG A 428 -5.09 -20.30 4.90
N TYR A 429 -4.92 -19.28 4.07
CA TYR A 429 -3.64 -19.01 3.42
C TYR A 429 -2.59 -18.47 4.38
N ASP A 430 -2.98 -17.59 5.30
CA ASP A 430 -2.12 -17.06 6.35
C ASP A 430 -2.83 -17.07 7.71
N ALA A 431 -2.65 -18.16 8.44
CA ALA A 431 -3.20 -18.33 9.79
C ALA A 431 -2.38 -17.59 10.88
N THR A 432 -1.30 -16.88 10.51
CA THR A 432 -0.43 -16.17 11.47
C THR A 432 -0.85 -14.72 11.70
N ARG A 433 -1.86 -14.25 10.96
CA ARG A 433 -2.45 -12.92 11.05
C ARG A 433 -3.97 -13.01 11.17
N LEU A 434 -4.55 -11.94 11.70
CA LEU A 434 -5.99 -11.82 11.76
C LEU A 434 -6.55 -11.36 10.40
N VAL A 435 -7.85 -11.56 10.20
CA VAL A 435 -8.59 -11.13 9.01
C VAL A 435 -9.67 -10.18 9.44
N ASN A 436 -9.64 -8.95 8.91
CA ASN A 436 -10.74 -8.00 9.08
C ASN A 436 -11.97 -8.52 8.33
N GLY A 437 -13.14 -8.29 8.88
CA GLY A 437 -14.38 -8.34 8.11
C GLY A 437 -14.35 -7.27 7.02
N PRO A 438 -15.34 -7.19 6.12
CA PRO A 438 -15.44 -6.05 5.22
C PRO A 438 -15.43 -4.75 6.01
N SER A 439 -14.44 -3.88 5.74
CA SER A 439 -14.24 -2.67 6.52
C SER A 439 -15.33 -1.65 6.20
N GLY A 440 -16.02 -1.17 7.24
CA GLY A 440 -16.95 -0.04 7.18
C GLY A 440 -18.36 -0.33 6.72
N CYS A 441 -18.60 -1.30 5.84
CA CYS A 441 -19.95 -1.68 5.41
C CYS A 441 -19.98 -3.00 4.64
N TRP A 442 -21.18 -3.45 4.27
CA TRP A 442 -21.42 -4.70 3.55
C TRP A 442 -20.85 -5.92 4.29
N ASP A 443 -20.87 -5.87 5.61
CA ASP A 443 -20.58 -6.98 6.50
C ASP A 443 -21.90 -7.61 7.02
N TRP A 444 -21.91 -8.93 7.18
CA TRP A 444 -23.09 -9.70 7.61
C TRP A 444 -22.84 -10.26 9.01
N GLU A 445 -23.01 -9.43 10.04
CA GLU A 445 -22.91 -9.83 11.43
C GLU A 445 -24.26 -10.26 11.98
N GLY A 446 -24.31 -11.42 12.63
CA GLY A 446 -25.53 -11.91 13.28
C GLY A 446 -26.71 -12.15 12.36
N GLY A 447 -26.47 -12.28 11.06
CA GLY A 447 -27.52 -12.46 10.08
C GLY A 447 -28.17 -11.14 9.62
N GLU A 448 -27.63 -9.99 9.99
CA GLU A 448 -28.06 -8.68 9.52
C GLU A 448 -26.93 -7.96 8.79
N LEU A 449 -27.27 -7.31 7.67
CA LEU A 449 -26.34 -6.42 6.99
C LEU A 449 -26.12 -5.18 7.85
N LEU A 450 -24.88 -4.93 8.22
CA LEU A 450 -24.55 -3.78 9.06
C LEU A 450 -24.74 -2.47 8.29
N PRO A 451 -25.44 -1.48 8.87
CA PRO A 451 -25.69 -0.22 8.20
C PRO A 451 -24.40 0.57 8.04
N PHE A 452 -24.17 1.09 6.85
CA PHE A 452 -23.15 2.09 6.58
C PHE A 452 -23.59 3.46 7.13
N GLY A 453 -22.69 4.19 7.79
CA GLY A 453 -23.01 5.47 8.42
C GLY A 453 -23.58 6.55 7.47
N TRP A 454 -23.42 6.39 6.17
CA TRP A 454 -23.92 7.28 5.12
C TRP A 454 -25.26 6.84 4.52
N SER A 455 -25.62 5.57 4.58
CA SER A 455 -26.81 5.07 3.91
C SER A 455 -27.91 4.67 4.88
N LYS A 456 -28.79 5.58 5.20
CA LYS A 456 -30.13 5.27 5.74
C LYS A 456 -30.97 4.43 4.76
N ARG A 457 -30.42 3.96 3.63
CA ARG A 457 -31.17 3.45 2.47
C ARG A 457 -30.98 1.97 2.15
N VAL A 458 -30.08 1.23 2.77
CA VAL A 458 -29.96 -0.20 2.47
C VAL A 458 -30.92 -1.01 3.34
N LYS A 459 -32.19 -0.99 2.97
CA LYS A 459 -33.10 -2.08 3.35
C LYS A 459 -32.80 -3.25 2.43
N THR A 460 -31.91 -4.13 2.82
CA THR A 460 -31.73 -5.39 2.10
C THR A 460 -32.90 -6.32 2.39
N ALA A 461 -33.54 -6.76 1.32
CA ALA A 461 -34.60 -7.77 1.37
C ALA A 461 -34.08 -9.20 1.51
N HIS A 462 -32.76 -9.39 1.68
CA HIS A 462 -32.13 -10.69 1.77
C HIS A 462 -31.79 -11.04 3.22
N LYS A 463 -32.31 -12.14 3.69
CA LYS A 463 -31.80 -12.81 4.88
C LYS A 463 -30.40 -13.34 4.55
N PRO A 464 -29.36 -12.96 5.31
CA PRO A 464 -28.02 -13.48 5.09
C PRO A 464 -27.99 -14.99 5.27
N ALA A 465 -27.12 -15.65 4.50
CA ALA A 465 -26.98 -17.11 4.53
C ALA A 465 -26.26 -17.64 5.78
N GLY A 466 -25.74 -16.75 6.64
CA GLY A 466 -25.01 -17.13 7.86
C GLY A 466 -23.93 -16.12 8.26
N GLU A 467 -23.22 -16.42 9.33
CA GLU A 467 -22.13 -15.59 9.84
C GLU A 467 -20.81 -15.95 9.16
N CYS A 468 -19.96 -14.94 8.94
CA CYS A 468 -18.62 -15.19 8.48
C CYS A 468 -17.69 -15.53 9.65
N GLU A 469 -17.53 -16.81 9.95
CA GLU A 469 -16.62 -17.28 11.00
C GLU A 469 -15.13 -16.95 10.71
N ALA A 470 -14.78 -16.65 9.46
CA ALA A 470 -13.43 -16.35 9.07
C ALA A 470 -12.97 -14.92 9.45
N ALA A 471 -13.88 -13.99 9.75
CA ALA A 471 -13.56 -12.64 10.18
C ALA A 471 -13.26 -12.57 11.68
N ASP A 472 -12.23 -11.81 12.07
CA ASP A 472 -11.83 -11.60 13.47
C ASP A 472 -12.39 -10.31 14.06
N THR A 473 -12.79 -9.37 13.21
CA THR A 473 -13.28 -8.06 13.58
C THR A 473 -14.64 -7.79 12.96
N VAL A 474 -15.42 -6.96 13.63
CA VAL A 474 -16.54 -6.23 13.05
C VAL A 474 -16.16 -4.76 13.01
N ASP A 475 -16.10 -4.19 11.80
CA ASP A 475 -15.48 -2.90 11.53
C ASP A 475 -16.52 -1.83 11.15
N TYR A 476 -16.39 -0.65 11.75
CA TYR A 476 -17.29 0.47 11.55
C TYR A 476 -16.56 1.69 11.00
N HIS A 477 -17.22 2.44 10.11
CA HIS A 477 -16.75 3.75 9.65
C HIS A 477 -17.79 4.80 10.04
N LEU A 478 -17.36 5.83 10.75
CA LEU A 478 -18.24 6.96 11.10
C LEU A 478 -17.47 8.28 11.15
N TYR A 479 -17.86 9.20 10.32
CA TYR A 479 -17.34 10.56 10.29
C TYR A 479 -18.36 11.57 10.86
N ARG A 480 -17.94 12.47 11.77
CA ARG A 480 -16.58 12.60 12.37
C ARG A 480 -16.40 11.75 13.61
N GLY A 481 -17.46 11.59 14.39
CA GLY A 481 -17.41 11.05 15.74
C GLY A 481 -17.16 9.56 15.78
N PRO A 482 -16.45 9.06 16.80
CA PRO A 482 -16.24 7.63 16.94
C PRO A 482 -17.53 6.92 17.38
N THR A 483 -17.63 5.66 16.98
CA THR A 483 -18.64 4.72 17.44
C THR A 483 -18.08 3.31 17.46
N MET A 484 -18.84 2.34 17.93
CA MET A 484 -18.49 0.94 17.89
C MET A 484 -19.73 0.05 17.80
N PHE A 485 -19.58 -1.16 17.25
CA PHE A 485 -20.57 -2.20 17.43
C PHE A 485 -20.57 -2.72 18.88
N PRO A 486 -21.72 -3.20 19.37
CA PRO A 486 -21.77 -3.88 20.65
C PRO A 486 -20.75 -5.05 20.69
N VAL A 487 -20.07 -5.21 21.81
CA VAL A 487 -19.18 -6.35 22.01
C VAL A 487 -19.96 -7.66 21.92
N ASN A 488 -19.35 -8.65 21.28
CA ASN A 488 -19.87 -10.00 21.19
C ASN A 488 -18.75 -11.01 21.49
N ASP A 489 -19.04 -12.30 21.45
CA ASP A 489 -18.11 -13.36 21.82
C ASP A 489 -17.36 -13.99 20.62
N ARG A 490 -17.54 -13.43 19.42
CA ARG A 490 -16.98 -13.96 18.16
C ARG A 490 -15.97 -13.05 17.51
N ARG A 491 -16.25 -11.75 17.42
CA ARG A 491 -15.45 -10.76 16.70
C ARG A 491 -15.14 -9.55 17.58
N ILE A 492 -13.95 -8.97 17.38
CA ILE A 492 -13.51 -7.74 18.05
C ILE A 492 -14.23 -6.56 17.39
N SER A 493 -14.84 -5.67 18.19
CA SER A 493 -15.33 -4.39 17.66
C SER A 493 -14.16 -3.49 17.30
N PHE A 494 -14.13 -2.99 16.07
CA PHE A 494 -13.05 -2.18 15.51
C PHE A 494 -13.62 -0.93 14.82
N LEU A 495 -12.93 0.19 14.89
CA LEU A 495 -13.31 1.44 14.23
C LEU A 495 -12.29 1.73 13.12
N GLY A 496 -12.58 1.24 11.91
CA GLY A 496 -11.67 1.26 10.79
C GLY A 496 -11.45 2.63 10.17
N GLU A 497 -12.40 3.57 10.36
CA GLU A 497 -12.24 4.97 9.95
C GLU A 497 -13.09 5.92 10.81
N PHE A 498 -12.49 7.04 11.22
CA PHE A 498 -13.19 8.15 11.88
C PHE A 498 -12.39 9.45 11.80
N GLY A 499 -12.99 10.55 12.20
CA GLY A 499 -12.37 11.87 12.29
C GLY A 499 -12.40 12.61 10.97
N GLY A 500 -11.34 12.56 10.20
CA GLY A 500 -11.25 13.21 8.89
C GLY A 500 -11.33 14.74 8.97
N LEU A 501 -10.72 15.35 9.99
CA LEU A 501 -10.80 16.78 10.28
C LEU A 501 -10.01 17.59 9.24
N GLY A 502 -10.71 18.28 8.33
CA GLY A 502 -10.10 19.13 7.31
C GLY A 502 -9.46 20.38 7.91
N HIS A 503 -8.21 20.67 7.54
CA HIS A 503 -7.51 21.90 7.92
C HIS A 503 -6.58 22.38 6.79
N PRO A 504 -6.95 23.47 6.08
CA PRO A 504 -6.12 23.99 5.00
C PRO A 504 -4.89 24.71 5.56
N VAL A 505 -3.73 24.45 4.96
CA VAL A 505 -2.49 25.17 5.24
C VAL A 505 -2.06 25.90 3.98
N THR A 506 -2.21 27.22 3.97
CA THR A 506 -1.87 28.07 2.82
C THR A 506 -0.42 27.86 2.37
N GLY A 507 -0.21 27.71 1.06
CA GLY A 507 1.09 27.45 0.46
C GLY A 507 1.52 25.97 0.47
N HIS A 508 0.68 25.06 1.04
CA HIS A 508 0.93 23.62 1.12
C HIS A 508 -0.25 22.80 0.57
N LEU A 509 -1.14 23.44 -0.17
CA LEU A 509 -2.29 22.78 -0.81
C LEU A 509 -1.91 22.34 -2.22
N TRP A 510 -2.44 21.17 -2.65
CA TRP A 510 -2.27 20.72 -4.03
C TRP A 510 -2.91 21.69 -5.04
N ARG A 511 -4.06 22.28 -4.66
CA ARG A 511 -4.72 23.38 -5.37
C ARG A 511 -5.32 24.34 -4.35
N GLU A 512 -5.17 25.64 -4.60
CA GLU A 512 -5.91 26.70 -3.88
C GLU A 512 -7.36 26.74 -4.39
N ALA A 513 -8.13 25.68 -4.13
CA ALA A 513 -9.47 25.51 -4.69
C ALA A 513 -10.54 25.43 -3.61
N LYS A 514 -11.76 25.90 -3.93
CA LYS A 514 -12.95 25.73 -3.08
C LYS A 514 -13.38 24.27 -2.91
N GLU A 515 -12.80 23.38 -3.70
CA GLU A 515 -13.05 21.93 -3.71
C GLU A 515 -12.30 21.19 -2.59
N ASN A 516 -11.35 21.85 -1.92
CA ASN A 516 -10.64 21.28 -0.78
C ASN A 516 -11.63 20.94 0.34
N TRP A 517 -11.55 19.72 0.87
CA TRP A 517 -12.56 19.20 1.79
C TRP A 517 -11.97 18.37 2.94
N GLY A 518 -12.78 18.23 3.99
CA GLY A 518 -12.64 17.29 5.09
C GLY A 518 -14.02 16.96 5.63
N TYR A 519 -14.15 15.88 6.36
CA TYR A 519 -15.44 15.39 6.85
C TYR A 519 -16.07 16.36 7.85
N GLY A 520 -17.38 16.63 7.64
CA GLY A 520 -18.14 17.56 8.47
C GLY A 520 -17.82 19.04 8.28
N GLY A 521 -17.12 19.40 7.19
CA GLY A 521 -16.69 20.76 6.90
C GLY A 521 -15.44 21.18 7.69
N ILE A 522 -15.02 22.45 7.56
CA ILE A 522 -13.78 22.98 8.15
C ILE A 522 -14.01 24.14 9.13
N GLU A 523 -15.25 24.49 9.47
CA GLU A 523 -15.55 25.71 10.24
C GLU A 523 -14.90 25.72 11.63
N ASP A 524 -15.03 24.62 12.38
CA ASP A 524 -14.48 24.43 13.72
C ASP A 524 -13.00 24.04 13.73
N THR A 525 -12.42 23.74 12.57
CA THR A 525 -11.03 23.33 12.39
C THR A 525 -10.19 24.30 11.56
N LYS A 526 -10.71 25.49 11.24
CA LYS A 526 -9.99 26.53 10.48
C LYS A 526 -8.70 26.99 11.16
N THR A 527 -8.63 26.93 12.48
CA THR A 527 -7.44 27.27 13.25
C THR A 527 -6.78 26.01 13.82
N ARG A 528 -5.46 26.03 13.99
CA ARG A 528 -4.72 24.93 14.65
C ARG A 528 -5.25 24.64 16.05
N GLY A 529 -5.67 25.67 16.80
CA GLY A 529 -6.27 25.51 18.13
C GLY A 529 -7.60 24.78 18.08
N GLY A 530 -8.50 25.15 17.18
CA GLY A 530 -9.78 24.50 16.96
C GLY A 530 -9.60 23.05 16.48
N LEU A 531 -8.66 22.81 15.55
CA LEU A 531 -8.32 21.46 15.08
C LEU A 531 -7.85 20.59 16.25
N ALA A 532 -6.88 21.06 17.05
CA ALA A 532 -6.34 20.31 18.19
C ALA A 532 -7.40 20.03 19.27
N GLN A 533 -8.28 20.98 19.55
CA GLN A 533 -9.36 20.82 20.52
C GLN A 533 -10.40 19.78 20.04
N THR A 534 -10.80 19.85 18.77
CA THR A 534 -11.75 18.91 18.17
C THR A 534 -11.15 17.51 18.14
N TYR A 535 -9.88 17.38 17.76
CA TYR A 535 -9.16 16.11 17.78
C TYR A 535 -9.10 15.49 19.19
N ALA A 536 -8.71 16.29 20.20
CA ALA A 536 -8.62 15.80 21.58
C ALA A 536 -9.96 15.28 22.11
N LYS A 537 -11.07 15.96 21.76
CA LYS A 537 -12.42 15.49 22.10
C LYS A 537 -12.73 14.13 21.47
N LEU A 538 -12.44 13.94 20.17
CA LEU A 538 -12.65 12.65 19.51
C LEU A 538 -11.83 11.54 20.18
N MET A 539 -10.59 11.80 20.58
CA MET A 539 -9.75 10.82 21.28
C MET A 539 -10.26 10.48 22.68
N ASP A 540 -10.81 11.45 23.41
CA ASP A 540 -11.46 11.16 24.71
C ASP A 540 -12.69 10.26 24.53
N GLU A 541 -13.46 10.44 23.47
CA GLU A 541 -14.57 9.56 23.08
C GLU A 541 -14.06 8.16 22.69
N VAL A 542 -12.97 8.04 21.89
CA VAL A 542 -12.31 6.75 21.59
C VAL A 542 -11.89 6.04 22.88
N GLY A 543 -11.30 6.77 23.84
CA GLY A 543 -10.95 6.23 25.14
C GLY A 543 -12.17 5.66 25.90
N ALA A 544 -13.30 6.34 25.83
CA ALA A 544 -14.56 5.86 26.45
C ALA A 544 -15.10 4.59 25.75
N LEU A 545 -14.92 4.47 24.43
CA LEU A 545 -15.29 3.26 23.70
C LEU A 545 -14.31 2.10 23.98
N ALA A 546 -13.01 2.38 24.14
CA ALA A 546 -12.01 1.39 24.51
C ALA A 546 -12.32 0.72 25.88
N GLU A 547 -12.82 1.51 26.85
CA GLU A 547 -13.34 0.98 28.12
C GLU A 547 -14.50 0.01 27.94
N LYS A 548 -15.36 0.27 26.93
CA LYS A 548 -16.52 -0.57 26.62
C LYS A 548 -16.19 -1.79 25.76
N GLY A 549 -14.94 -1.95 25.27
CA GLY A 549 -14.53 -3.12 24.51
C GLY A 549 -14.10 -2.87 23.08
N LEU A 550 -14.03 -1.60 22.61
CA LEU A 550 -13.39 -1.29 21.33
C LEU A 550 -11.94 -1.79 21.33
N GLY A 551 -11.53 -2.52 20.28
CA GLY A 551 -10.19 -3.10 20.14
C GLY A 551 -9.17 -2.16 19.51
N GLY A 552 -9.63 -1.20 18.70
CA GLY A 552 -8.75 -0.24 18.05
C GLY A 552 -9.51 0.78 17.22
N ALA A 553 -8.81 1.85 16.79
CA ALA A 553 -9.37 2.94 16.02
C ALA A 553 -8.35 3.52 15.02
N VAL A 554 -8.83 3.89 13.83
CA VAL A 554 -8.04 4.44 12.72
C VAL A 554 -8.53 5.84 12.38
N TYR A 555 -7.69 6.84 12.66
CA TYR A 555 -7.98 8.23 12.31
C TYR A 555 -7.68 8.52 10.85
N THR A 556 -8.58 9.18 10.15
CA THR A 556 -8.40 9.62 8.77
C THR A 556 -7.86 11.05 8.74
N GLN A 557 -6.57 11.34 8.34
CA GLN A 557 -5.60 10.38 7.80
C GLN A 557 -4.15 10.83 8.09
N THR A 558 -3.15 10.10 7.58
CA THR A 558 -1.71 10.41 7.80
C THR A 558 -1.32 11.72 7.13
N THR A 559 -1.61 11.88 5.85
CA THR A 559 -1.26 13.07 5.06
C THR A 559 -2.46 13.58 4.28
N ASP A 560 -2.48 14.86 3.96
CA ASP A 560 -3.37 15.33 2.89
C ASP A 560 -3.05 14.58 1.60
N VAL A 561 -4.07 14.39 0.76
CA VAL A 561 -3.91 13.86 -0.59
C VAL A 561 -4.76 14.67 -1.55
N GLU A 562 -4.10 15.37 -2.46
CA GLU A 562 -4.75 16.24 -3.46
C GLU A 562 -5.72 17.25 -2.81
N ILE A 563 -7.03 17.15 -3.10
CA ILE A 563 -8.05 18.05 -2.53
C ILE A 563 -8.58 17.60 -1.16
N GLU A 564 -8.21 16.40 -0.70
CA GLU A 564 -8.59 15.88 0.61
C GLU A 564 -7.59 16.35 1.67
N ILE A 565 -7.99 17.38 2.46
CA ILE A 565 -7.10 18.13 3.36
C ILE A 565 -7.27 17.76 4.84
N ASN A 566 -7.49 16.51 5.15
CA ASN A 566 -7.75 15.98 6.49
C ASN A 566 -6.57 15.18 7.09
N GLY A 567 -5.38 15.29 6.49
CA GLY A 567 -4.16 14.67 6.99
C GLY A 567 -3.62 15.32 8.26
N LEU A 568 -2.83 14.57 9.03
CA LEU A 568 -1.99 15.13 10.10
C LEU A 568 -0.87 15.98 9.49
N LEU A 569 -0.32 15.55 8.36
CA LEU A 569 0.70 16.24 7.56
C LEU A 569 0.07 16.88 6.32
N THR A 570 0.66 17.97 5.84
CA THR A 570 0.37 18.49 4.50
C THR A 570 0.82 17.51 3.41
N TYR A 571 0.28 17.63 2.19
CA TYR A 571 0.57 16.71 1.09
C TYR A 571 2.06 16.68 0.71
N ASP A 572 2.76 17.81 0.84
CA ASP A 572 4.21 17.94 0.65
C ASP A 572 5.07 17.53 1.86
N ARG A 573 4.46 17.06 2.97
CA ARG A 573 5.11 16.67 4.23
C ARG A 573 5.90 17.80 4.92
N LYS A 574 5.77 19.05 4.47
CA LYS A 574 6.51 20.19 5.03
C LYS A 574 5.92 20.71 6.34
N VAL A 575 4.65 20.45 6.62
CA VAL A 575 3.98 20.91 7.84
C VAL A 575 3.23 19.79 8.53
N LEU A 576 3.58 19.52 9.78
CA LEU A 576 2.74 18.76 10.71
C LEU A 576 1.71 19.73 11.32
N LYS A 577 0.43 19.47 11.13
CA LYS A 577 -0.68 20.37 11.52
C LYS A 577 -0.90 20.42 13.03
N PHE A 578 -0.35 19.46 13.76
CA PHE A 578 -0.47 19.30 15.20
C PHE A 578 0.88 19.45 15.91
N ASP A 579 0.83 19.66 17.22
CA ASP A 579 1.99 19.48 18.09
C ASP A 579 2.12 17.98 18.42
N PRO A 580 3.23 17.30 18.07
CA PRO A 580 3.40 15.87 18.31
C PRO A 580 3.38 15.51 19.79
N ALA A 581 3.90 16.36 20.68
CA ALA A 581 3.87 16.10 22.12
C ALA A 581 2.44 16.15 22.68
N ALA A 582 1.62 17.06 22.19
CA ALA A 582 0.20 17.13 22.54
C ALA A 582 -0.57 15.90 22.05
N LEU A 583 -0.35 15.46 20.80
CA LEU A 583 -0.95 14.22 20.27
C LEU A 583 -0.55 13.01 21.13
N LYS A 584 0.74 12.85 21.39
CA LYS A 584 1.27 11.75 22.21
C LYS A 584 0.63 11.70 23.60
N ALA A 585 0.44 12.86 24.23
CA ALA A 585 -0.21 12.94 25.54
C ALA A 585 -1.70 12.54 25.49
N VAL A 586 -2.39 12.92 24.43
CA VAL A 586 -3.80 12.51 24.19
C VAL A 586 -3.90 11.00 23.96
N HIS A 587 -3.05 10.44 23.10
CA HIS A 587 -3.03 9.00 22.81
C HIS A 587 -2.66 8.15 24.03
N ALA A 588 -1.70 8.63 24.85
CA ALA A 588 -1.34 7.95 26.10
C ALA A 588 -2.55 7.75 27.03
N ARG A 589 -3.48 8.73 27.10
CA ARG A 589 -4.71 8.58 27.88
C ARG A 589 -5.62 7.49 27.32
N VAL A 590 -5.75 7.40 25.98
CA VAL A 590 -6.51 6.33 25.33
C VAL A 590 -5.94 4.95 25.67
N PHE A 591 -4.61 4.79 25.54
CA PHE A 591 -3.94 3.53 25.88
C PHE A 591 -4.09 3.16 27.38
N GLN A 592 -3.97 4.13 28.28
CA GLN A 592 -4.18 3.91 29.72
C GLN A 592 -5.58 3.40 30.03
N ARG A 593 -6.61 4.03 29.45
CA ARG A 593 -8.02 3.62 29.61
C ARG A 593 -8.26 2.22 29.04
N ALA A 594 -7.74 1.92 27.84
CA ALA A 594 -7.84 0.60 27.23
C ALA A 594 -7.14 -0.49 28.07
N ALA A 595 -5.96 -0.19 28.59
CA ALA A 595 -5.19 -1.13 29.44
C ALA A 595 -5.90 -1.42 30.78
N ALA A 596 -6.43 -0.39 31.43
CA ALA A 596 -7.20 -0.53 32.66
C ALA A 596 -8.45 -1.40 32.44
N ALA A 597 -9.18 -1.17 31.35
CA ALA A 597 -10.37 -1.95 30.99
C ALA A 597 -10.06 -3.42 30.65
N ALA A 598 -8.86 -3.73 30.14
CA ALA A 598 -8.43 -5.11 29.87
C ALA A 598 -7.90 -5.85 31.11
N GLY A 599 -7.95 -5.25 32.30
CA GLY A 599 -7.48 -5.85 33.56
C GLY A 599 -5.95 -5.85 33.68
N ARG A 600 -5.26 -4.89 33.05
CA ARG A 600 -3.84 -4.62 33.32
C ARG A 600 -3.68 -3.58 34.40
N PRO A 601 -2.73 -3.80 35.34
CA PRO A 601 -2.39 -2.79 36.35
C PRO A 601 -1.80 -1.52 35.76
#